data_c928fee354dd341eaa5e71d9e8040e60
#
_entry.id   c928fee354dd341eaa5e71d9e8040e60
#
_cell.length_a   1.000
_cell.length_b   1.000
_cell.length_c   1.000
_cell.angle_alpha   90.00
_cell.angle_beta   90.00
_cell.angle_gamma   90.00
#
_symmetry.space_group_name_H-M   'P 1'
#
loop_
_entity.id
_entity.type
_entity.pdbx_description
1 polymer ?
#
loop_
_entity_poly.entity_id
_entity_poly.type
_entity_poly.pdbx_seq_one_letter_code
_entity_poly.pdbx_strand_id
1 'polypeptide(L)'
;MSEKQVALYIAVSLDGYIADENGSVEWLESIDSEGDAGYEAFFDNVDTVVMGRTTYQQIFSLTDTFPYSKKDVYVFSNTKAGTKDEYANFVAGTVDTWLNNIDGEKIWLVGGAKLVQQFLKEKAIDRFVITIAPIVLGNGIPLFEEDREHALELEEVTRFGQFAQLTYKNLEEN
;
A
#
# COMPACT_ATOMS: atom_id res chain seq x y z
N MET A 1 16.57 12.94 12.66
CA MET A 1 16.64 11.90 11.64
C MET A 1 15.57 10.85 11.96
N SER A 2 14.74 10.56 11.00
CA SER A 2 13.67 9.58 11.22
C SER A 2 14.17 8.17 10.92
N GLU A 3 13.95 7.26 11.85
CA GLU A 3 14.21 5.85 11.63
C GLU A 3 13.01 5.13 11.04
N LYS A 4 11.97 5.88 10.70
CA LYS A 4 10.74 5.32 10.14
C LYS A 4 10.98 4.83 8.73
N GLN A 5 10.39 3.67 8.44
CA GLN A 5 10.45 3.07 7.12
C GLN A 5 9.04 2.82 6.62
N VAL A 6 8.76 3.33 5.43
CA VAL A 6 7.47 3.15 4.76
C VAL A 6 7.66 2.19 3.61
N ALA A 7 6.91 1.11 3.61
CA ALA A 7 6.90 0.14 2.52
C ALA A 7 5.53 0.17 1.84
N LEU A 8 5.54 0.30 0.52
CA LEU A 8 4.38 0.06 -0.32
C LEU A 8 4.38 -1.42 -0.67
N TYR A 9 3.37 -2.15 -0.22
CA TYR A 9 3.22 -3.57 -0.49
C TYR A 9 1.84 -3.76 -1.15
N ILE A 10 1.82 -4.07 -2.44
CA ILE A 10 0.59 -4.07 -3.21
C ILE A 10 0.69 -4.98 -4.43
N ALA A 11 -0.46 -5.51 -4.86
CA ALA A 11 -0.56 -6.32 -6.08
C ALA A 11 -1.08 -5.45 -7.23
N VAL A 12 -0.53 -5.70 -8.42
CA VAL A 12 -0.93 -4.98 -9.64
C VAL A 12 -1.10 -5.97 -10.79
N SER A 13 -1.89 -5.57 -11.80
CA SER A 13 -1.90 -6.28 -13.09
C SER A 13 -0.57 -6.05 -13.81
N LEU A 14 -0.29 -6.86 -14.84
CA LEU A 14 0.93 -6.70 -15.62
C LEU A 14 1.04 -5.29 -16.22
N ASP A 15 -0.08 -4.68 -16.57
CA ASP A 15 -0.13 -3.34 -17.12
C ASP A 15 -0.32 -2.22 -16.09
N GLY A 16 -0.14 -2.53 -14.79
CA GLY A 16 0.03 -1.53 -13.75
C GLY A 16 -1.23 -1.05 -13.03
N TYR A 17 -2.32 -1.78 -13.11
CA TYR A 17 -3.57 -1.41 -12.44
C TYR A 17 -3.72 -2.14 -11.10
N ILE A 18 -4.21 -1.42 -10.09
CA ILE A 18 -4.47 -2.00 -8.75
C ILE A 18 -5.91 -2.51 -8.61
N ALA A 19 -6.81 -2.05 -9.47
CA ALA A 19 -8.21 -2.42 -9.46
C ALA A 19 -8.77 -2.22 -10.85
N ASP A 20 -9.93 -2.82 -11.15
CA ASP A 20 -10.62 -2.53 -12.40
C ASP A 20 -11.26 -1.12 -12.32
N GLU A 21 -11.93 -0.69 -13.38
CA GLU A 21 -12.51 0.65 -13.44
C GLU A 21 -13.61 0.90 -12.40
N ASN A 22 -14.17 -0.17 -11.83
CA ASN A 22 -15.18 -0.09 -10.77
C ASN A 22 -14.58 -0.20 -9.36
N GLY A 23 -13.27 -0.31 -9.26
CA GLY A 23 -12.57 -0.47 -7.99
C GLY A 23 -12.52 -1.89 -7.47
N SER A 24 -12.94 -2.88 -8.26
CA SER A 24 -12.94 -4.28 -7.86
C SER A 24 -11.57 -4.92 -8.02
N VAL A 25 -11.26 -5.85 -7.12
CA VAL A 25 -10.03 -6.66 -7.15
C VAL A 25 -10.34 -8.15 -7.34
N GLU A 26 -11.54 -8.48 -7.80
CA GLU A 26 -11.96 -9.87 -8.01
C GLU A 26 -11.06 -10.62 -8.99
N TRP A 27 -10.44 -9.89 -9.92
CA TRP A 27 -9.51 -10.48 -10.90
C TRP A 27 -8.28 -11.12 -10.24
N LEU A 28 -7.97 -10.78 -8.98
CA LEU A 28 -6.87 -11.41 -8.23
C LEU A 28 -7.26 -12.75 -7.61
N GLU A 29 -8.54 -12.96 -7.32
CA GLU A 29 -9.00 -14.11 -6.54
C GLU A 29 -8.83 -15.45 -7.25
N SER A 30 -8.85 -15.45 -8.58
CA SER A 30 -8.74 -16.67 -9.38
C SER A 30 -7.31 -17.07 -9.70
N ILE A 31 -6.32 -16.26 -9.31
CA ILE A 31 -4.92 -16.49 -9.67
C ILE A 31 -4.26 -17.33 -8.59
N ASP A 32 -3.61 -18.42 -9.02
CA ASP A 32 -2.92 -19.34 -8.10
C ASP A 32 -1.62 -18.71 -7.59
N SER A 33 -1.50 -18.63 -6.27
CA SER A 33 -0.27 -18.23 -5.60
C SER A 33 0.22 -19.40 -4.76
N GLU A 34 1.53 -19.58 -4.66
CA GLU A 34 2.10 -20.53 -3.72
C GLU A 34 2.09 -19.90 -2.33
N GLY A 35 1.13 -20.32 -1.49
CA GLY A 35 0.95 -19.75 -0.16
C GLY A 35 0.41 -18.33 -0.22
N ASP A 36 0.90 -17.47 0.65
CA ASP A 36 0.41 -16.10 0.83
C ASP A 36 1.27 -15.02 0.15
N ALA A 37 2.16 -15.42 -0.75
CA ALA A 37 3.08 -14.51 -1.45
C ALA A 37 3.95 -13.68 -0.51
N GLY A 38 4.31 -14.24 0.65
CA GLY A 38 5.17 -13.57 1.64
C GLY A 38 4.44 -12.57 2.52
N TYR A 39 3.11 -12.52 2.44
CA TYR A 39 2.32 -11.52 3.16
C TYR A 39 2.48 -11.63 4.69
N GLU A 40 2.38 -12.82 5.25
CA GLU A 40 2.47 -13.02 6.70
C GLU A 40 3.80 -12.53 7.26
N ALA A 41 4.90 -12.89 6.60
CA ALA A 41 6.23 -12.45 7.01
C ALA A 41 6.38 -10.93 6.92
N PHE A 42 5.83 -10.32 5.86
CA PHE A 42 5.81 -8.86 5.71
C PHE A 42 4.99 -8.22 6.83
N PHE A 43 3.77 -8.72 7.05
CA PHE A 43 2.84 -8.15 8.03
C PHE A 43 3.39 -8.22 9.46
N ASP A 44 4.07 -9.31 9.80
CA ASP A 44 4.67 -9.47 11.14
C ASP A 44 5.74 -8.44 11.43
N ASN A 45 6.36 -7.87 10.40
CA ASN A 45 7.41 -6.87 10.54
C ASN A 45 6.91 -5.43 10.58
N VAL A 46 5.61 -5.20 10.37
CA VAL A 46 5.07 -3.84 10.41
C VAL A 46 4.33 -3.59 11.73
N ASP A 47 4.38 -2.37 12.21
CA ASP A 47 3.66 -1.95 13.42
C ASP A 47 2.51 -1.00 13.12
N THR A 48 2.53 -0.36 11.95
CA THR A 48 1.56 0.67 11.56
C THR A 48 1.07 0.43 10.15
N VAL A 49 -0.22 0.63 9.94
CA VAL A 49 -0.87 0.48 8.64
C VAL A 49 -1.53 1.80 8.27
N VAL A 50 -1.30 2.29 7.06
CA VAL A 50 -1.92 3.53 6.57
C VAL A 50 -2.58 3.31 5.23
N MET A 51 -3.75 3.89 5.05
CA MET A 51 -4.53 3.72 3.83
C MET A 51 -5.42 4.94 3.57
N GLY A 52 -5.92 5.03 2.36
CA GLY A 52 -6.92 6.02 2.01
C GLY A 52 -8.32 5.60 2.45
N ARG A 53 -9.24 6.56 2.45
CA ARG A 53 -10.62 6.32 2.89
C ARG A 53 -11.34 5.23 2.09
N THR A 54 -11.22 5.25 0.77
CA THR A 54 -11.88 4.27 -0.10
C THR A 54 -11.39 2.85 0.20
N THR A 55 -10.07 2.70 0.37
CA THR A 55 -9.48 1.40 0.72
C THR A 55 -10.01 0.91 2.07
N TYR A 56 -10.09 1.80 3.05
CA TYR A 56 -10.62 1.46 4.37
C TYR A 56 -12.07 0.96 4.28
N GLN A 57 -12.90 1.67 3.53
CA GLN A 57 -14.30 1.28 3.35
C GLN A 57 -14.45 -0.07 2.65
N GLN A 58 -13.58 -0.36 1.68
CA GLN A 58 -13.61 -1.63 0.95
C GLN A 58 -13.30 -2.84 1.83
N ILE A 59 -12.49 -2.67 2.87
CA ILE A 59 -12.15 -3.78 3.77
C ILE A 59 -13.41 -4.42 4.35
N PHE A 60 -14.37 -3.58 4.73
CA PHE A 60 -15.62 -4.06 5.36
C PHE A 60 -16.55 -4.79 4.39
N SER A 61 -16.35 -4.62 3.09
CA SER A 61 -17.09 -5.37 2.08
C SER A 61 -16.41 -6.69 1.71
N LEU A 62 -15.11 -6.83 2.03
CA LEU A 62 -14.32 -7.99 1.66
C LEU A 62 -14.18 -9.01 2.80
N THR A 63 -14.34 -8.59 4.04
CA THR A 63 -14.15 -9.45 5.20
C THR A 63 -15.05 -9.03 6.36
N ASP A 64 -15.48 -10.00 7.16
CA ASP A 64 -16.30 -9.76 8.36
C ASP A 64 -15.44 -9.35 9.57
N THR A 65 -14.15 -9.64 9.53
CA THR A 65 -13.23 -9.35 10.62
C THR A 65 -12.18 -8.36 10.15
N PHE A 66 -11.99 -7.26 10.88
CA PHE A 66 -10.98 -6.28 10.52
C PHE A 66 -9.58 -6.89 10.62
N PRO A 67 -8.81 -6.96 9.50
CA PRO A 67 -7.57 -7.74 9.48
C PRO A 67 -6.38 -7.09 10.18
N TYR A 68 -6.48 -5.81 10.52
CA TYR A 68 -5.34 -5.05 11.07
C TYR A 68 -5.54 -4.62 12.52
N SER A 69 -6.42 -5.29 13.27
CA SER A 69 -6.79 -4.87 14.63
C SER A 69 -5.63 -4.92 15.63
N LYS A 70 -4.55 -5.62 15.30
CA LYS A 70 -3.35 -5.70 16.16
C LYS A 70 -2.30 -4.66 15.83
N LYS A 71 -2.57 -3.81 14.85
CA LYS A 71 -1.64 -2.76 14.41
C LYS A 71 -2.26 -1.40 14.65
N ASP A 72 -1.42 -0.37 14.67
CA ASP A 72 -1.91 1.01 14.66
C ASP A 72 -2.38 1.34 13.24
N VAL A 73 -3.64 1.72 13.09
CA VAL A 73 -4.24 1.96 11.79
C VAL A 73 -4.57 3.44 11.62
N TYR A 74 -4.14 4.00 10.50
CA TYR A 74 -4.41 5.38 10.13
C TYR A 74 -5.08 5.43 8.77
N VAL A 75 -6.08 6.31 8.65
CA VAL A 75 -6.82 6.51 7.40
C VAL A 75 -6.78 7.99 7.05
N PHE A 76 -6.23 8.31 5.88
CA PHE A 76 -6.24 9.68 5.39
C PHE A 76 -7.63 10.02 4.89
N SER A 77 -8.28 11.02 5.52
CA SER A 77 -9.62 11.47 5.20
C SER A 77 -9.76 12.94 5.54
N ASN A 78 -10.08 13.75 4.55
CA ASN A 78 -10.26 15.19 4.77
C ASN A 78 -11.52 15.52 5.59
N THR A 79 -12.52 14.63 5.58
CA THR A 79 -13.81 14.88 6.25
C THR A 79 -13.84 14.39 7.68
N LYS A 80 -13.00 13.42 8.04
CA LYS A 80 -13.01 12.81 9.37
C LYS A 80 -11.75 13.03 10.17
N ALA A 81 -10.82 13.84 9.66
CA ALA A 81 -9.54 14.07 10.31
C ALA A 81 -9.70 14.53 11.76
N GLY A 82 -8.87 13.96 12.64
CA GLY A 82 -8.92 14.26 14.08
C GLY A 82 -9.90 13.40 14.87
N THR A 83 -10.61 12.48 14.21
CA THR A 83 -11.52 11.55 14.87
C THR A 83 -10.95 10.13 14.81
N LYS A 84 -11.57 9.21 15.53
CA LYS A 84 -11.25 7.79 15.45
C LYS A 84 -12.52 6.96 15.60
N ASP A 85 -12.48 5.77 15.02
CA ASP A 85 -13.52 4.77 15.23
C ASP A 85 -12.93 3.57 15.99
N GLU A 86 -13.63 2.45 15.97
CA GLU A 86 -13.19 1.22 16.65
C GLU A 86 -11.84 0.71 16.12
N TYR A 87 -11.54 0.95 14.84
CA TYR A 87 -10.40 0.32 14.16
C TYR A 87 -9.30 1.28 13.74
N ALA A 88 -9.60 2.54 13.52
CA ALA A 88 -8.67 3.44 12.85
C ALA A 88 -8.70 4.86 13.42
N ASN A 89 -7.57 5.53 13.27
CA ASN A 89 -7.44 6.97 13.50
C ASN A 89 -7.51 7.69 12.16
N PHE A 90 -8.33 8.72 12.05
CA PHE A 90 -8.49 9.49 10.81
C PHE A 90 -7.60 10.72 10.85
N VAL A 91 -6.83 10.93 9.80
CA VAL A 91 -5.84 11.99 9.70
C VAL A 91 -5.93 12.70 8.36
N ALA A 92 -5.36 13.88 8.27
CA ALA A 92 -5.26 14.64 7.02
C ALA A 92 -3.97 15.45 7.04
N GLY A 93 -3.72 16.16 5.95
CA GLY A 93 -2.54 17.00 5.81
C GLY A 93 -1.41 16.29 5.08
N THR A 94 -0.18 16.72 5.30
CA THR A 94 0.97 16.16 4.61
C THR A 94 1.42 14.85 5.25
N VAL A 95 2.03 14.00 4.44
CA VAL A 95 2.62 12.74 4.91
C VAL A 95 3.75 13.03 5.91
N ASP A 96 4.57 14.02 5.63
CA ASP A 96 5.69 14.39 6.50
C ASP A 96 5.20 14.76 7.91
N THR A 97 4.16 15.60 7.99
CA THR A 97 3.58 15.98 9.28
C THR A 97 3.04 14.76 10.02
N TRP A 98 2.33 13.89 9.31
CA TRP A 98 1.80 12.66 9.90
C TRP A 98 2.92 11.77 10.45
N LEU A 99 3.95 11.52 9.64
CA LEU A 99 5.08 10.67 10.05
C LEU A 99 5.78 11.22 11.30
N ASN A 100 5.91 12.53 11.41
CA ASN A 100 6.56 13.15 12.55
C ASN A 100 5.72 13.07 13.84
N ASN A 101 4.44 12.78 13.74
CA ASN A 101 3.53 12.74 14.88
C ASN A 101 3.11 11.35 15.33
N ILE A 102 3.56 10.30 14.67
CA ILE A 102 3.23 8.92 15.06
C ILE A 102 4.43 8.27 15.76
N ASP A 103 4.15 7.27 16.59
CA ASP A 103 5.18 6.52 17.30
C ASP A 103 5.73 5.36 16.49
N GLY A 104 4.96 4.83 15.55
CA GLY A 104 5.35 3.67 14.75
C GLY A 104 6.58 3.91 13.89
N GLU A 105 7.32 2.85 13.61
CA GLU A 105 8.56 2.90 12.85
C GLU A 105 8.53 2.09 11.56
N LYS A 106 7.74 1.02 11.52
CA LYS A 106 7.62 0.11 10.38
C LYS A 106 6.22 0.24 9.81
N ILE A 107 6.10 0.98 8.74
CA ILE A 107 4.80 1.43 8.21
C ILE A 107 4.50 0.75 6.89
N TRP A 108 3.30 0.17 6.79
CA TRP A 108 2.77 -0.38 5.56
C TRP A 108 1.80 0.61 4.93
N LEU A 109 2.15 1.10 3.74
CA LEU A 109 1.24 1.87 2.90
C LEU A 109 0.43 0.89 2.08
N VAL A 110 -0.85 0.74 2.44
CA VAL A 110 -1.75 -0.22 1.78
C VAL A 110 -2.22 0.27 0.42
N GLY A 111 -2.49 1.55 0.30
CA GLY A 111 -3.05 2.20 -0.89
C GLY A 111 -4.21 3.11 -0.50
N GLY A 112 -5.09 3.59 -1.36
CA GLY A 112 -5.05 3.37 -2.80
C GLY A 112 -4.16 4.32 -3.58
N ALA A 113 -4.43 4.40 -4.87
CA ALA A 113 -3.57 5.11 -5.81
C ALA A 113 -3.35 6.59 -5.45
N LYS A 114 -4.37 7.27 -5.00
CA LYS A 114 -4.25 8.71 -4.64
C LYS A 114 -3.33 8.92 -3.45
N LEU A 115 -3.41 8.05 -2.46
CA LEU A 115 -2.53 8.15 -1.30
C LEU A 115 -1.10 7.77 -1.66
N VAL A 116 -0.92 6.74 -2.51
CA VAL A 116 0.40 6.38 -3.03
C VAL A 116 1.02 7.57 -3.76
N GLN A 117 0.24 8.27 -4.58
CA GLN A 117 0.72 9.45 -5.29
C GLN A 117 1.19 10.54 -4.32
N GLN A 118 0.44 10.77 -3.25
CA GLN A 118 0.81 11.75 -2.22
C GLN A 118 2.13 11.37 -1.55
N PHE A 119 2.29 10.09 -1.18
CA PHE A 119 3.53 9.60 -0.58
C PHE A 119 4.72 9.73 -1.55
N LEU A 120 4.50 9.44 -2.84
CA LEU A 120 5.54 9.61 -3.86
C LEU A 120 5.98 11.06 -4.01
N LYS A 121 5.04 11.99 -4.05
CA LYS A 121 5.35 13.42 -4.18
C LYS A 121 6.21 13.93 -3.04
N GLU A 122 5.99 13.40 -1.85
CA GLU A 122 6.75 13.78 -0.66
C GLU A 122 7.99 12.91 -0.44
N LYS A 123 8.30 12.01 -1.39
CA LYS A 123 9.45 11.08 -1.32
C LYS A 123 9.44 10.24 -0.05
N ALA A 124 8.25 9.81 0.36
CA ALA A 124 8.04 9.16 1.65
C ALA A 124 7.97 7.64 1.58
N ILE A 125 8.18 7.03 0.41
CA ILE A 125 8.20 5.57 0.26
C ILE A 125 9.65 5.11 0.19
N ASP A 126 10.06 4.29 1.16
CA ASP A 126 11.43 3.78 1.23
C ASP A 126 11.62 2.50 0.45
N ARG A 127 10.61 1.65 0.46
CA ARG A 127 10.68 0.35 -0.19
C ARG A 127 9.37 0.05 -0.93
N PHE A 128 9.51 -0.51 -2.13
CA PHE A 128 8.39 -0.87 -3.00
C PHE A 128 8.39 -2.38 -3.17
N VAL A 129 7.36 -3.04 -2.67
CA VAL A 129 7.16 -4.49 -2.84
C VAL A 129 5.94 -4.66 -3.72
N ILE A 130 6.19 -4.88 -5.01
CA ILE A 130 5.14 -4.91 -6.02
C ILE A 130 4.95 -6.33 -6.52
N THR A 131 3.77 -6.87 -6.31
CA THR A 131 3.42 -8.23 -6.74
C THR A 131 2.62 -8.14 -8.04
N ILE A 132 3.19 -8.66 -9.11
CA ILE A 132 2.61 -8.57 -10.44
C ILE A 132 1.82 -9.83 -10.76
N ALA A 133 0.53 -9.65 -11.05
CA ALA A 133 -0.37 -10.72 -11.43
C ALA A 133 -0.30 -10.99 -12.93
N PRO A 134 -0.49 -12.24 -13.36
CA PRO A 134 -0.41 -12.61 -14.78
C PRO A 134 -1.69 -12.24 -15.54
N ILE A 135 -2.02 -10.97 -15.55
CA ILE A 135 -3.22 -10.46 -16.22
C ILE A 135 -2.97 -9.06 -16.76
N VAL A 136 -3.48 -8.81 -17.96
CA VAL A 136 -3.57 -7.47 -18.55
C VAL A 136 -5.02 -7.05 -18.43
N LEU A 137 -5.29 -6.05 -17.61
CA LEU A 137 -6.66 -5.56 -17.40
C LEU A 137 -7.14 -4.68 -18.55
N GLY A 138 -6.23 -3.98 -19.17
CA GLY A 138 -6.54 -3.05 -20.27
C GLY A 138 -7.11 -1.73 -19.83
N ASN A 139 -7.77 -1.68 -18.70
CA ASN A 139 -8.39 -0.49 -18.11
C ASN A 139 -8.53 -0.70 -16.62
N GLY A 140 -8.51 0.37 -15.86
CA GLY A 140 -8.64 0.27 -14.41
C GLY A 140 -8.06 1.47 -13.69
N ILE A 141 -7.77 1.28 -12.40
CA ILE A 141 -7.17 2.31 -11.55
C ILE A 141 -5.66 2.08 -11.54
N PRO A 142 -4.86 2.95 -12.17
CA PRO A 142 -3.40 2.77 -12.19
C PRO A 142 -2.78 2.97 -10.81
N LEU A 143 -1.74 2.20 -10.50
CA LEU A 143 -1.01 2.37 -9.25
C LEU A 143 -0.26 3.70 -9.23
N PHE A 144 0.43 4.03 -10.31
CA PHE A 144 1.23 5.24 -10.40
C PHE A 144 0.63 6.21 -11.40
N GLU A 145 0.23 7.38 -10.91
CA GLU A 145 -0.29 8.48 -11.72
C GLU A 145 0.67 9.68 -11.73
N GLU A 146 1.79 9.56 -11.04
CA GLU A 146 2.78 10.64 -10.93
C GLU A 146 3.46 10.84 -12.29
N ASP A 147 3.69 12.10 -12.64
CA ASP A 147 4.29 12.48 -13.91
C ASP A 147 5.80 12.74 -13.84
N ARG A 148 6.43 12.54 -12.68
CA ARG A 148 7.88 12.69 -12.50
C ARG A 148 8.55 11.34 -12.38
N GLU A 149 9.80 11.29 -12.79
CA GLU A 149 10.59 10.07 -12.60
C GLU A 149 11.01 9.91 -11.14
N HIS A 150 11.05 8.65 -10.72
CA HIS A 150 11.58 8.26 -9.43
C HIS A 150 12.52 7.09 -9.66
N ALA A 151 13.79 7.26 -9.34
CA ALA A 151 14.79 6.22 -9.53
C ALA A 151 14.74 5.21 -8.38
N LEU A 152 14.77 3.94 -8.74
CA LEU A 152 14.69 2.85 -7.78
C LEU A 152 15.86 1.87 -8.00
N GLU A 153 16.20 1.13 -6.96
CA GLU A 153 17.19 0.07 -7.04
C GLU A 153 16.50 -1.27 -6.79
N LEU A 154 16.68 -2.21 -7.70
CA LEU A 154 16.13 -3.55 -7.54
C LEU A 154 16.93 -4.32 -6.49
N GLU A 155 16.23 -4.82 -5.46
CA GLU A 155 16.85 -5.60 -4.38
C GLU A 155 16.56 -7.09 -4.50
N GLU A 156 15.35 -7.46 -4.93
CA GLU A 156 14.94 -8.86 -4.91
C GLU A 156 13.86 -9.13 -5.95
N VAL A 157 13.90 -10.32 -6.53
CA VAL A 157 12.87 -10.85 -7.42
C VAL A 157 12.46 -12.21 -6.89
N THR A 158 11.18 -12.40 -6.61
CA THR A 158 10.68 -13.67 -6.06
C THR A 158 9.45 -14.12 -6.85
N ARG A 159 9.35 -15.41 -7.08
CA ARG A 159 8.18 -16.02 -7.70
C ARG A 159 7.32 -16.69 -6.64
N PHE A 160 6.02 -16.40 -6.68
CA PHE A 160 5.02 -17.08 -5.84
C PHE A 160 3.92 -17.61 -6.76
N GLY A 161 4.02 -18.91 -7.14
CA GLY A 161 3.08 -19.47 -8.08
C GLY A 161 3.09 -18.72 -9.42
N GLN A 162 1.98 -18.09 -9.76
CA GLN A 162 1.85 -17.31 -10.98
C GLN A 162 2.18 -15.82 -10.79
N PHE A 163 2.55 -15.42 -9.57
CA PHE A 163 2.90 -14.02 -9.29
C PHE A 163 4.40 -13.79 -9.33
N ALA A 164 4.81 -12.63 -9.85
CA ALA A 164 6.18 -12.15 -9.75
C ALA A 164 6.21 -11.00 -8.75
N GLN A 165 7.03 -11.11 -7.73
CA GLN A 165 7.16 -10.04 -6.73
C GLN A 165 8.52 -9.38 -6.87
N LEU A 166 8.50 -8.05 -7.03
CA LEU A 166 9.68 -7.22 -7.18
C LEU A 166 9.82 -6.34 -5.96
N THR A 167 11.00 -6.33 -5.35
CA THR A 167 11.30 -5.45 -4.23
C THR A 167 12.33 -4.42 -4.66
N TYR A 168 11.96 -3.15 -4.55
CA TYR A 168 12.81 -2.02 -4.90
C TYR A 168 13.04 -1.13 -3.69
N LYS A 169 14.20 -0.53 -3.65
CA LYS A 169 14.56 0.50 -2.69
C LYS A 169 14.54 1.85 -3.39
N ASN A 170 14.07 2.87 -2.69
CA ASN A 170 14.12 4.24 -3.19
C ASN A 170 15.57 4.71 -3.21
N LEU A 171 16.03 5.20 -4.37
CA LEU A 171 17.36 5.78 -4.51
C LEU A 171 17.41 7.27 -4.18
N GLU A 172 16.27 7.94 -4.17
CA GLU A 172 16.21 9.37 -3.90
C GLU A 172 16.30 9.64 -2.40
N GLU A 173 17.16 10.57 -2.02
CA GLU A 173 17.24 11.02 -0.64
C GLU A 173 16.09 11.97 -0.33
N ASN A 174 15.56 11.83 0.86
CA ASN A 174 14.50 12.72 1.33
C ASN A 174 15.07 14.08 1.80
#